data_8b1380bc8b1f56181270847a741202a3
#
_entry.id   8b1380bc8b1f56181270847a741202a3
#
_cell.length_a   1.000
_cell.length_b   1.000
_cell.length_c   1.000
_cell.angle_alpha   90.00
_cell.angle_beta   90.00
_cell.angle_gamma   90.00
#
_symmetry.space_group_name_H-M   'P 1'
#
loop_
_entity.id
_entity.type
_entity.pdbx_description
1 polymer ?
#
loop_
_entity_poly.entity_id
_entity_poly.type
_entity_poly.pdbx_seq_one_letter_code
_entity_poly.pdbx_strand_id
1 'polypeptide(L)'
;MKTLYVIGNGFDKYHDIQCSYSEFLSWLREKHGGLLFDMDKVYGICDGEWWKDFEHNLGEIDVMGYAQQVAFENPVDLSSDHCDAMWNDAQIEVENQMTQLYNQLQGCFEEWVAQLNSPSEGKRVYLDSHDTQFLVFNYTRTLEEMYRIPEKRILHIHGEAGKRKKLIIGHGKTMEILKREHPTPSDLYHQGKLDEEAASSFDIHDELAWDEAFRQVASMRKPVEIIMNEYVPFFNRIKDVPKICVYGLSFSDVDIPYMEKIASLSPKAHWEISCFSEIDRKKVSAFTSKNDIKDFKIVRLSELEDPNQLRIKF
;
A
#
# COMPACT_ATOMS: atom_id res chain seq x y z
N MET A 1 -20.56 -1.19 21.68
CA MET A 1 -20.23 -0.43 20.46
C MET A 1 -21.30 -0.69 19.40
N LYS A 2 -21.79 0.37 18.71
CA LYS A 2 -22.91 0.25 17.75
C LYS A 2 -22.44 0.25 16.29
N THR A 3 -21.36 0.98 15.98
CA THR A 3 -20.89 1.15 14.62
C THR A 3 -19.36 1.16 14.53
N LEU A 4 -18.82 0.49 13.52
CA LEU A 4 -17.45 0.63 13.08
C LEU A 4 -17.48 1.43 11.75
N TYR A 5 -16.73 2.51 11.71
CA TYR A 5 -16.41 3.18 10.43
C TYR A 5 -15.02 2.74 9.95
N VAL A 6 -14.94 2.35 8.70
CA VAL A 6 -13.69 2.07 7.99
C VAL A 6 -13.52 3.17 6.95
N ILE A 7 -12.46 3.94 7.06
CA ILE A 7 -12.23 5.14 6.25
C ILE A 7 -11.02 4.93 5.35
N GLY A 8 -11.20 5.09 4.06
CA GLY A 8 -10.14 5.01 3.05
C GLY A 8 -9.96 6.34 2.29
N ASN A 9 -8.97 6.38 1.41
CA ASN A 9 -8.50 7.60 0.74
C ASN A 9 -9.59 8.34 -0.08
N GLY A 10 -10.59 7.61 -0.59
CA GLY A 10 -11.74 8.21 -1.27
C GLY A 10 -12.60 9.11 -0.38
N PHE A 11 -12.54 8.93 0.94
CA PHE A 11 -13.19 9.83 1.90
C PHE A 11 -12.50 11.20 1.93
N ASP A 12 -11.16 11.22 1.97
CA ASP A 12 -10.40 12.46 1.90
C ASP A 12 -10.59 13.20 0.56
N LYS A 13 -10.57 12.45 -0.54
CA LYS A 13 -10.87 13.01 -1.88
C LYS A 13 -12.27 13.64 -1.96
N TYR A 14 -13.25 13.04 -1.28
CA TYR A 14 -14.60 13.61 -1.20
C TYR A 14 -14.62 14.97 -0.48
N HIS A 15 -13.67 15.19 0.42
CA HIS A 15 -13.46 16.45 1.14
C HIS A 15 -12.47 17.39 0.44
N ASP A 16 -12.22 17.17 -0.85
CA ASP A 16 -11.34 17.97 -1.69
C ASP A 16 -9.86 18.00 -1.21
N ILE A 17 -9.43 16.99 -0.41
CA ILE A 17 -8.05 16.83 -0.02
C ILE A 17 -7.27 16.16 -1.16
N GLN A 18 -6.19 16.80 -1.60
CA GLN A 18 -5.33 16.34 -2.69
C GLN A 18 -4.36 15.25 -2.21
N CYS A 19 -4.89 14.06 -1.94
CA CYS A 19 -4.20 12.95 -1.30
C CYS A 19 -4.01 11.72 -2.20
N SER A 20 -4.17 11.87 -3.54
CA SER A 20 -3.94 10.76 -4.47
C SER A 20 -2.46 10.57 -4.78
N TYR A 21 -2.07 9.35 -5.15
CA TYR A 21 -0.70 9.09 -5.60
C TYR A 21 -0.32 9.84 -6.88
N SER A 22 -1.29 10.22 -7.72
CA SER A 22 -1.05 11.12 -8.87
C SER A 22 -0.65 12.54 -8.43
N GLU A 23 -1.17 13.01 -7.30
CA GLU A 23 -0.80 14.29 -6.70
C GLU A 23 0.57 14.18 -6.00
N PHE A 24 0.86 13.05 -5.38
CA PHE A 24 2.19 12.74 -4.87
C PHE A 24 3.24 12.74 -6.00
N LEU A 25 2.96 12.10 -7.15
CA LEU A 25 3.82 12.19 -8.33
C LEU A 25 4.07 13.63 -8.77
N SER A 26 3.01 14.46 -8.81
CA SER A 26 3.13 15.87 -9.21
C SER A 26 4.04 16.64 -8.26
N TRP A 27 3.92 16.37 -6.96
CA TRP A 27 4.77 16.96 -5.94
C TRP A 27 6.23 16.45 -6.05
N LEU A 28 6.44 15.15 -6.29
CA LEU A 28 7.78 14.60 -6.53
C LEU A 28 8.46 15.21 -7.75
N ARG A 29 7.74 15.43 -8.85
CA ARG A 29 8.28 16.09 -10.05
C ARG A 29 8.78 17.49 -9.74
N GLU A 30 8.09 18.21 -8.87
CA GLU A 30 8.47 19.58 -8.49
C GLU A 30 9.65 19.63 -7.50
N LYS A 31 9.67 18.72 -6.52
CA LYS A 31 10.59 18.79 -5.38
C LYS A 31 11.73 17.78 -5.41
N HIS A 32 11.49 16.60 -5.97
CA HIS A 32 12.37 15.43 -5.85
C HIS A 32 12.52 14.66 -7.17
N GLY A 33 12.73 15.37 -8.28
CA GLY A 33 12.84 14.76 -9.62
C GLY A 33 13.95 13.69 -9.73
N GLY A 34 15.00 13.76 -8.92
CA GLY A 34 16.06 12.75 -8.87
C GLY A 34 15.53 11.38 -8.42
N LEU A 35 14.63 11.37 -7.43
CA LEU A 35 14.00 10.13 -6.96
C LEU A 35 13.20 9.42 -8.08
N LEU A 36 12.51 10.19 -8.93
CA LEU A 36 11.77 9.60 -10.06
C LEU A 36 12.70 8.95 -11.07
N PHE A 37 13.87 9.54 -11.33
CA PHE A 37 14.90 8.95 -12.18
C PHE A 37 15.43 7.61 -11.60
N ASP A 38 15.63 7.54 -10.27
CA ASP A 38 16.06 6.31 -9.62
C ASP A 38 14.93 5.26 -9.61
N MET A 39 13.66 5.68 -9.49
CA MET A 39 12.52 4.78 -9.67
C MET A 39 12.44 4.21 -11.08
N ASP A 40 12.65 5.04 -12.11
CA ASP A 40 12.63 4.57 -13.50
C ASP A 40 13.74 3.54 -13.79
N LYS A 41 14.89 3.61 -13.10
CA LYS A 41 15.93 2.58 -13.20
C LYS A 41 15.50 1.23 -12.64
N VAL A 42 14.77 1.24 -11.53
CA VAL A 42 14.39 0.01 -10.81
C VAL A 42 13.10 -0.58 -11.35
N TYR A 43 12.08 0.26 -11.63
CA TYR A 43 10.73 -0.16 -12.02
C TYR A 43 10.45 -0.03 -13.53
N GLY A 44 11.38 0.50 -14.31
CA GLY A 44 11.10 0.95 -15.68
C GLY A 44 10.31 2.26 -15.67
N ILE A 45 9.68 2.61 -16.78
CA ILE A 45 8.99 3.89 -16.91
C ILE A 45 7.79 3.96 -15.98
N CYS A 46 7.90 4.75 -14.92
CA CYS A 46 6.85 5.02 -13.96
C CYS A 46 5.97 6.20 -14.42
N ASP A 47 5.11 5.97 -15.38
CA ASP A 47 4.19 7.00 -15.91
C ASP A 47 3.01 7.30 -14.97
N GLY A 48 2.12 8.20 -15.40
CA GLY A 48 0.95 8.59 -14.59
C GLY A 48 -0.02 7.44 -14.32
N GLU A 49 -0.07 6.41 -15.17
CA GLU A 49 -0.92 5.22 -14.94
C GLU A 49 -0.31 4.33 -13.86
N TRP A 50 1.02 4.16 -13.87
CA TRP A 50 1.74 3.42 -12.83
C TRP A 50 1.47 4.00 -11.43
N TRP A 51 1.45 5.33 -11.30
CA TRP A 51 1.20 6.01 -10.02
C TRP A 51 -0.26 5.93 -9.54
N LYS A 52 -1.22 5.57 -10.39
CA LYS A 52 -2.62 5.39 -9.95
C LYS A 52 -2.80 4.20 -9.01
N ASP A 53 -1.99 3.15 -9.18
CA ASP A 53 -2.00 1.97 -8.31
C ASP A 53 -0.61 1.75 -7.66
N PHE A 54 -0.06 2.84 -7.15
CA PHE A 54 1.31 2.96 -6.64
C PHE A 54 1.72 1.82 -5.71
N GLU A 55 0.91 1.52 -4.68
CA GLU A 55 1.25 0.48 -3.71
C GLU A 55 1.27 -0.92 -4.33
N HIS A 56 0.35 -1.23 -5.22
CA HIS A 56 0.37 -2.48 -5.98
C HIS A 56 1.62 -2.56 -6.85
N ASN A 57 1.90 -1.48 -7.58
CA ASN A 57 2.99 -1.42 -8.55
C ASN A 57 4.39 -1.42 -7.91
N LEU A 58 4.52 -1.08 -6.63
CA LEU A 58 5.77 -1.32 -5.89
C LEU A 58 6.19 -2.80 -5.83
N GLY A 59 5.25 -3.72 -6.02
CA GLY A 59 5.50 -5.17 -6.14
C GLY A 59 5.57 -5.69 -7.58
N GLU A 60 5.36 -4.82 -8.59
CA GLU A 60 5.39 -5.16 -10.03
C GLU A 60 6.73 -4.72 -10.64
N ILE A 61 7.80 -5.36 -10.25
CA ILE A 61 9.16 -5.12 -10.75
C ILE A 61 9.63 -6.30 -11.57
N ASP A 62 10.32 -6.05 -12.67
CA ASP A 62 11.14 -7.07 -13.34
C ASP A 62 12.43 -7.28 -12.53
N VAL A 63 12.31 -8.09 -11.48
CA VAL A 63 13.40 -8.37 -10.53
C VAL A 63 14.62 -8.91 -11.24
N MET A 64 14.41 -9.82 -12.20
CA MET A 64 15.49 -10.47 -12.94
C MET A 64 16.21 -9.48 -13.85
N GLY A 65 15.46 -8.73 -14.66
CA GLY A 65 16.03 -7.74 -15.58
C GLY A 65 16.80 -6.65 -14.85
N TYR A 66 16.26 -6.14 -13.74
CA TYR A 66 16.96 -5.15 -12.92
C TYR A 66 18.27 -5.69 -12.34
N ALA A 67 18.22 -6.85 -11.67
CA ALA A 67 19.40 -7.43 -11.03
C ALA A 67 20.49 -7.82 -12.06
N GLN A 68 20.07 -8.35 -13.23
CA GLN A 68 20.98 -8.67 -14.32
C GLN A 68 21.67 -7.43 -14.89
N GLN A 69 20.96 -6.31 -15.00
CA GLN A 69 21.59 -5.04 -15.40
C GLN A 69 22.64 -4.60 -14.38
N VAL A 70 22.33 -4.68 -13.08
CA VAL A 70 23.31 -4.33 -12.04
C VAL A 70 24.50 -5.26 -12.06
N ALA A 71 24.31 -6.57 -12.27
CA ALA A 71 25.40 -7.54 -12.40
C ALA A 71 26.28 -7.24 -13.62
N PHE A 72 25.69 -6.88 -14.75
CA PHE A 72 26.44 -6.47 -15.94
C PHE A 72 27.25 -5.18 -15.74
N GLU A 73 26.75 -4.23 -14.95
CA GLU A 73 27.45 -2.99 -14.60
C GLU A 73 28.58 -3.20 -13.58
N ASN A 74 28.58 -4.31 -12.85
CA ASN A 74 29.57 -4.68 -11.80
C ASN A 74 30.23 -6.03 -12.11
N PRO A 75 30.96 -6.17 -13.24
CA PRO A 75 31.48 -7.46 -13.66
C PRO A 75 32.63 -7.95 -12.75
N VAL A 76 32.74 -9.26 -12.58
CA VAL A 76 33.88 -9.88 -11.86
C VAL A 76 35.12 -9.87 -12.77
N ASP A 77 36.19 -9.20 -12.34
CA ASP A 77 37.48 -9.24 -13.04
C ASP A 77 38.27 -10.48 -12.60
N LEU A 78 38.14 -11.57 -13.35
CA LEU A 78 38.83 -12.84 -13.11
C LEU A 78 40.38 -12.74 -13.21
N SER A 79 40.92 -11.64 -13.75
CA SER A 79 42.36 -11.40 -13.81
C SER A 79 42.92 -10.73 -12.54
N SER A 80 42.03 -10.26 -11.66
CA SER A 80 42.39 -9.60 -10.41
C SER A 80 42.75 -10.61 -9.31
N ASP A 81 43.80 -10.30 -8.51
CA ASP A 81 44.14 -11.07 -7.29
C ASP A 81 43.05 -10.98 -6.20
N HIS A 82 42.02 -10.10 -6.40
CA HIS A 82 40.88 -9.86 -5.50
C HIS A 82 39.56 -10.31 -6.10
N CYS A 83 39.55 -11.13 -7.15
CA CYS A 83 38.32 -11.56 -7.83
C CYS A 83 37.33 -12.23 -6.87
N ASP A 84 37.79 -12.95 -5.84
CA ASP A 84 36.90 -13.58 -4.86
C ASP A 84 35.99 -12.60 -4.09
N ALA A 85 36.45 -11.37 -3.87
CA ALA A 85 35.66 -10.34 -3.23
C ALA A 85 34.57 -9.77 -4.18
N MET A 86 34.84 -9.74 -5.48
CA MET A 86 33.96 -9.14 -6.51
C MET A 86 32.71 -9.96 -6.78
N TRP A 87 32.67 -11.25 -6.39
CA TRP A 87 31.48 -12.09 -6.58
C TRP A 87 30.23 -11.57 -5.88
N ASN A 88 30.37 -10.72 -4.85
CA ASN A 88 29.24 -10.13 -4.13
C ASN A 88 28.96 -8.68 -4.53
N ASP A 89 29.77 -8.07 -5.44
CA ASP A 89 29.65 -6.63 -5.73
C ASP A 89 28.28 -6.27 -6.29
N ALA A 90 27.74 -7.05 -7.22
CA ALA A 90 26.38 -6.83 -7.75
C ALA A 90 25.30 -6.99 -6.67
N GLN A 91 25.41 -8.00 -5.80
CA GLN A 91 24.50 -8.18 -4.66
C GLN A 91 24.50 -6.96 -3.74
N ILE A 92 25.70 -6.46 -3.38
CA ILE A 92 25.87 -5.30 -2.51
C ILE A 92 25.30 -4.04 -3.19
N GLU A 93 25.51 -3.89 -4.49
CA GLU A 93 25.02 -2.74 -5.25
C GLU A 93 23.48 -2.76 -5.34
N VAL A 94 22.86 -3.92 -5.58
CA VAL A 94 21.41 -4.10 -5.54
C VAL A 94 20.85 -3.69 -4.17
N GLU A 95 21.45 -4.18 -3.08
CA GLU A 95 21.06 -3.82 -1.72
C GLU A 95 21.12 -2.31 -1.50
N ASN A 96 22.24 -1.69 -1.87
CA ASN A 96 22.46 -0.26 -1.70
C ASN A 96 21.45 0.58 -2.48
N GLN A 97 21.30 0.30 -3.78
CA GLN A 97 20.40 1.07 -4.65
C GLN A 97 18.94 0.98 -4.17
N MET A 98 18.45 -0.24 -3.91
CA MET A 98 17.05 -0.44 -3.51
C MET A 98 16.78 0.07 -2.09
N THR A 99 17.69 -0.14 -1.14
CA THR A 99 17.57 0.41 0.22
C THR A 99 17.54 1.94 0.20
N GLN A 100 18.43 2.56 -0.58
CA GLN A 100 18.47 4.02 -0.72
C GLN A 100 17.17 4.54 -1.36
N LEU A 101 16.74 3.93 -2.47
CA LEU A 101 15.50 4.29 -3.17
C LEU A 101 14.30 4.24 -2.22
N TYR A 102 14.14 3.12 -1.50
CA TYR A 102 12.98 2.95 -0.62
C TYR A 102 13.00 3.91 0.57
N ASN A 103 14.16 4.15 1.16
CA ASN A 103 14.30 5.13 2.26
C ASN A 103 13.99 6.56 1.77
N GLN A 104 14.43 6.95 0.58
CA GLN A 104 14.11 8.25 0.00
C GLN A 104 12.63 8.36 -0.31
N LEU A 105 12.03 7.34 -0.93
CA LEU A 105 10.60 7.29 -1.23
C LEU A 105 9.75 7.42 0.05
N GLN A 106 10.10 6.69 1.10
CA GLN A 106 9.45 6.77 2.40
C GLN A 106 9.55 8.18 2.99
N GLY A 107 10.74 8.79 2.96
CA GLY A 107 10.95 10.14 3.46
C GLY A 107 10.17 11.20 2.68
N CYS A 108 10.19 11.11 1.34
CA CYS A 108 9.40 11.99 0.47
C CYS A 108 7.90 11.83 0.70
N PHE A 109 7.44 10.61 0.91
CA PHE A 109 6.02 10.34 1.20
C PHE A 109 5.59 10.98 2.54
N GLU A 110 6.39 10.81 3.59
CA GLU A 110 6.14 11.42 4.90
C GLU A 110 6.15 12.96 4.82
N GLU A 111 7.09 13.54 4.07
CA GLU A 111 7.15 14.99 3.84
C GLU A 111 5.92 15.50 3.10
N TRP A 112 5.49 14.82 2.04
CA TRP A 112 4.30 15.18 1.28
C TRP A 112 3.03 15.08 2.14
N VAL A 113 2.83 13.97 2.83
CA VAL A 113 1.64 13.75 3.69
C VAL A 113 1.56 14.81 4.79
N ALA A 114 2.70 15.24 5.36
CA ALA A 114 2.74 16.28 6.39
C ALA A 114 2.26 17.66 5.89
N GLN A 115 2.22 17.88 4.57
CA GLN A 115 1.74 19.11 3.95
C GLN A 115 0.24 19.07 3.62
N LEU A 116 -0.38 17.87 3.67
CA LEU A 116 -1.80 17.71 3.38
C LEU A 116 -2.62 18.31 4.52
N ASN A 117 -3.44 19.30 4.20
CA ASN A 117 -4.30 19.97 5.16
C ASN A 117 -5.76 19.59 4.91
N SER A 118 -6.49 19.35 5.98
CA SER A 118 -7.94 19.22 5.92
C SER A 118 -8.56 20.61 5.76
N PRO A 119 -9.50 20.81 4.81
CA PRO A 119 -10.17 22.08 4.67
C PRO A 119 -10.98 22.41 5.93
N SER A 120 -10.93 23.67 6.37
CA SER A 120 -11.71 24.14 7.53
C SER A 120 -13.21 24.16 7.28
N GLU A 121 -13.59 24.34 6.02
CA GLU A 121 -14.97 24.38 5.53
C GLU A 121 -15.11 23.44 4.33
N GLY A 122 -16.31 22.93 4.10
CA GLY A 122 -16.57 22.05 2.97
C GLY A 122 -17.70 21.04 3.23
N LYS A 123 -17.87 20.15 2.29
CA LYS A 123 -18.83 19.05 2.41
C LYS A 123 -18.49 18.16 3.58
N ARG A 124 -19.49 17.65 4.26
CA ARG A 124 -19.32 16.65 5.33
C ARG A 124 -20.33 15.52 5.16
N VAL A 125 -19.90 14.34 5.43
CA VAL A 125 -20.74 13.15 5.51
C VAL A 125 -21.29 13.05 6.94
N TYR A 126 -22.56 12.67 7.08
CA TYR A 126 -23.09 12.38 8.41
C TYR A 126 -22.38 11.17 9.02
N LEU A 127 -21.76 11.38 10.17
CA LEU A 127 -21.13 10.32 10.98
C LEU A 127 -21.78 10.29 12.34
N ASP A 128 -22.42 9.16 12.69
CA ASP A 128 -22.88 8.96 14.07
C ASP A 128 -21.68 8.71 14.97
N SER A 129 -21.36 9.70 15.80
CA SER A 129 -20.24 9.63 16.73
C SER A 129 -20.55 8.95 18.05
N HIS A 130 -21.81 8.52 18.29
CA HIS A 130 -22.19 7.87 19.53
C HIS A 130 -21.82 6.39 19.54
N ASP A 131 -20.99 5.98 20.50
CA ASP A 131 -20.58 4.59 20.71
C ASP A 131 -19.95 3.92 19.46
N THR A 132 -19.06 4.66 18.78
CA THR A 132 -18.42 4.30 17.52
C THR A 132 -16.91 4.18 17.67
N GLN A 133 -16.28 3.39 16.78
CA GLN A 133 -14.85 3.34 16.54
C GLN A 133 -14.58 3.60 15.06
N PHE A 134 -13.40 4.12 14.77
CA PHE A 134 -12.94 4.45 13.43
C PHE A 134 -11.64 3.71 13.14
N LEU A 135 -11.61 2.94 12.06
CA LEU A 135 -10.40 2.36 11.49
C LEU A 135 -10.05 3.16 10.23
N VAL A 136 -8.90 3.81 10.23
CA VAL A 136 -8.50 4.75 9.18
C VAL A 136 -7.29 4.19 8.46
N PHE A 137 -7.43 4.05 7.14
CA PHE A 137 -6.36 3.66 6.22
C PHE A 137 -5.61 4.87 5.66
N ASN A 138 -6.21 6.07 5.81
CA ASN A 138 -5.61 7.33 5.41
C ASN A 138 -4.55 7.76 6.42
N TYR A 139 -3.61 8.57 5.96
CA TYR A 139 -2.55 9.15 6.78
C TYR A 139 -2.92 10.52 7.34
N THR A 140 -3.99 11.13 6.83
CA THR A 140 -4.46 12.48 7.17
C THR A 140 -5.30 12.49 8.44
N ARG A 141 -5.45 13.67 9.04
CA ARG A 141 -6.22 13.90 10.28
C ARG A 141 -7.64 14.42 10.03
N THR A 142 -8.25 14.04 8.92
CA THR A 142 -9.56 14.55 8.48
C THR A 142 -10.65 14.36 9.54
N LEU A 143 -10.69 13.19 10.20
CA LEU A 143 -11.68 12.92 11.26
C LEU A 143 -11.48 13.79 12.50
N GLU A 144 -10.24 14.02 12.91
CA GLU A 144 -9.91 14.84 14.05
C GLU A 144 -10.16 16.31 13.77
N GLU A 145 -9.74 16.80 12.61
CA GLU A 145 -9.73 18.23 12.27
C GLU A 145 -11.11 18.71 11.79
N MET A 146 -11.74 18.02 10.85
CA MET A 146 -13.04 18.42 10.32
C MET A 146 -14.21 17.97 11.20
N TYR A 147 -14.14 16.74 11.73
CA TYR A 147 -15.27 16.11 12.45
C TYR A 147 -15.15 16.17 13.96
N ARG A 148 -14.01 16.62 14.49
CA ARG A 148 -13.72 16.71 15.92
C ARG A 148 -13.89 15.36 16.64
N ILE A 149 -13.62 14.26 15.94
CA ILE A 149 -13.65 12.92 16.53
C ILE A 149 -12.44 12.78 17.48
N PRO A 150 -12.66 12.37 18.74
CA PRO A 150 -11.55 12.19 19.68
C PRO A 150 -10.57 11.10 19.24
N GLU A 151 -9.26 11.35 19.33
CA GLU A 151 -8.18 10.40 18.94
C GLU A 151 -8.37 9.00 19.53
N LYS A 152 -8.84 8.86 20.76
CA LYS A 152 -9.09 7.56 21.41
C LYS A 152 -10.11 6.66 20.70
N ARG A 153 -10.88 7.20 19.75
CA ARG A 153 -11.85 6.47 18.92
C ARG A 153 -11.33 6.14 17.55
N ILE A 154 -10.16 6.64 17.19
CA ILE A 154 -9.56 6.52 15.87
C ILE A 154 -8.34 5.61 15.95
N LEU A 155 -8.23 4.69 15.03
CA LEU A 155 -7.01 3.92 14.78
C LEU A 155 -6.55 4.19 13.35
N HIS A 156 -5.46 4.93 13.19
CA HIS A 156 -4.72 5.02 11.93
C HIS A 156 -3.83 3.79 11.78
N ILE A 157 -4.29 2.82 11.02
CA ILE A 157 -3.64 1.50 10.96
C ILE A 157 -2.30 1.53 10.24
N HIS A 158 -2.12 2.46 9.31
CA HIS A 158 -0.87 2.66 8.55
C HIS A 158 -0.04 3.85 9.04
N GLY A 159 -0.37 4.39 10.20
CA GLY A 159 0.29 5.58 10.75
C GLY A 159 -0.49 6.87 10.45
N GLU A 160 -0.05 7.96 11.03
CA GLU A 160 -0.74 9.26 11.05
C GLU A 160 0.25 10.38 10.81
N ALA A 161 -0.11 11.36 9.99
CA ALA A 161 0.69 12.54 9.71
C ALA A 161 1.09 13.27 11.00
N GLY A 162 2.35 13.70 11.07
CA GLY A 162 2.88 14.47 12.20
C GLY A 162 3.14 13.68 13.48
N LYS A 163 2.94 12.38 13.51
CA LYS A 163 3.33 11.52 14.64
C LYS A 163 4.75 10.93 14.42
N ARG A 164 5.38 10.47 15.51
CA ARG A 164 6.74 9.89 15.47
C ARG A 164 6.83 8.52 14.78
N LYS A 165 5.71 7.80 14.68
CA LYS A 165 5.67 6.49 14.03
C LYS A 165 5.74 6.71 12.51
N LYS A 166 6.62 5.98 11.83
CA LYS A 166 6.73 6.01 10.36
C LYS A 166 5.39 5.64 9.73
N LEU A 167 5.07 6.27 8.61
CA LEU A 167 3.94 5.88 7.77
C LEU A 167 4.26 4.54 7.10
N ILE A 168 3.26 3.71 6.93
CA ILE A 168 3.43 2.37 6.34
C ILE A 168 2.91 2.41 4.92
N ILE A 169 3.82 2.39 3.95
CA ILE A 169 3.56 2.22 2.52
C ILE A 169 4.19 0.91 2.05
N GLY A 170 3.67 0.33 0.98
CA GLY A 170 4.24 -0.88 0.39
C GLY A 170 3.19 -1.76 -0.28
N HIS A 171 3.66 -2.79 -0.95
CA HIS A 171 2.84 -3.74 -1.71
C HIS A 171 2.35 -4.93 -0.86
N GLY A 172 1.50 -5.79 -1.47
CA GLY A 172 0.94 -6.98 -0.80
C GLY A 172 1.65 -8.30 -1.09
N LYS A 173 2.57 -8.35 -2.09
CA LYS A 173 3.17 -9.61 -2.56
C LYS A 173 4.15 -10.18 -1.54
N THR A 174 4.04 -11.50 -1.28
CA THR A 174 5.01 -12.25 -0.49
C THR A 174 6.20 -12.68 -1.35
N MET A 175 7.31 -13.05 -0.72
CA MET A 175 8.47 -13.62 -1.39
C MET A 175 8.08 -14.83 -2.28
N GLU A 176 7.18 -15.68 -1.80
CA GLU A 176 6.70 -16.85 -2.54
C GLU A 176 5.95 -16.44 -3.82
N ILE A 177 5.11 -15.39 -3.75
CA ILE A 177 4.40 -14.85 -4.92
C ILE A 177 5.41 -14.26 -5.90
N LEU A 178 6.36 -13.45 -5.44
CA LEU A 178 7.39 -12.83 -6.27
C LEU A 178 8.22 -13.91 -7.02
N LYS A 179 8.75 -14.91 -6.31
CA LYS A 179 9.52 -16.00 -6.94
C LYS A 179 8.69 -16.84 -7.91
N ARG A 180 7.39 -17.01 -7.67
CA ARG A 180 6.50 -17.72 -8.61
C ARG A 180 6.23 -16.91 -9.88
N GLU A 181 6.08 -15.60 -9.77
CA GLU A 181 5.82 -14.70 -10.91
C GLU A 181 7.09 -14.44 -11.72
N HIS A 182 8.25 -14.44 -11.07
CA HIS A 182 9.56 -14.22 -11.67
C HIS A 182 10.50 -15.40 -11.35
N PRO A 183 10.28 -16.60 -11.93
CA PRO A 183 11.12 -17.76 -11.65
C PRO A 183 12.54 -17.56 -12.18
N THR A 184 13.54 -17.89 -11.36
CA THR A 184 14.95 -17.86 -11.77
C THR A 184 15.27 -18.92 -12.83
N PRO A 185 16.39 -18.83 -13.58
CA PRO A 185 16.83 -19.89 -14.48
C PRO A 185 16.96 -21.25 -13.78
N SER A 186 17.45 -21.28 -12.54
CA SER A 186 17.50 -22.48 -11.71
C SER A 186 16.10 -23.04 -11.42
N ASP A 187 15.11 -22.19 -11.10
CA ASP A 187 13.73 -22.60 -10.91
C ASP A 187 13.13 -23.18 -12.20
N LEU A 188 13.40 -22.54 -13.34
CA LEU A 188 12.92 -23.01 -14.65
C LEU A 188 13.55 -24.34 -15.06
N TYR A 189 14.84 -24.54 -14.77
CA TYR A 189 15.52 -25.82 -14.98
C TYR A 189 14.89 -26.93 -14.13
N HIS A 190 14.69 -26.70 -12.84
CA HIS A 190 14.02 -27.68 -11.96
C HIS A 190 12.58 -27.97 -12.34
N GLN A 191 11.92 -27.04 -13.02
CA GLN A 191 10.58 -27.25 -13.60
C GLN A 191 10.60 -27.94 -14.96
N GLY A 192 11.77 -28.25 -15.52
CA GLY A 192 11.94 -28.83 -16.84
C GLY A 192 11.56 -27.87 -17.99
N LYS A 193 11.56 -26.57 -17.74
CA LYS A 193 11.24 -25.52 -18.72
C LYS A 193 12.48 -24.89 -19.35
N LEU A 194 13.65 -25.15 -18.81
CA LEU A 194 14.93 -24.70 -19.30
C LEU A 194 15.89 -25.90 -19.31
N ASP A 195 16.76 -26.00 -20.33
CA ASP A 195 17.79 -27.03 -20.39
C ASP A 195 19.01 -26.65 -19.54
N GLU A 196 19.89 -27.63 -19.28
CA GLU A 196 21.06 -27.45 -18.42
C GLU A 196 22.05 -26.43 -18.99
N GLU A 197 22.23 -26.39 -20.32
CA GLU A 197 23.14 -25.46 -20.99
C GLU A 197 22.66 -24.02 -20.80
N ALA A 198 21.38 -23.76 -21.02
CA ALA A 198 20.80 -22.42 -20.80
C ALA A 198 20.78 -22.03 -19.32
N ALA A 199 20.50 -22.97 -18.40
CA ALA A 199 20.54 -22.70 -16.96
C ALA A 199 21.95 -22.39 -16.46
N SER A 200 22.97 -23.08 -17.00
CA SER A 200 24.37 -22.87 -16.63
C SER A 200 25.02 -21.64 -17.30
N SER A 201 24.30 -20.93 -18.16
CA SER A 201 24.78 -19.66 -18.74
C SER A 201 24.83 -18.51 -17.73
N PHE A 202 24.17 -18.65 -16.58
CA PHE A 202 24.18 -17.71 -15.47
C PHE A 202 25.15 -18.20 -14.38
N ASP A 203 25.91 -17.29 -13.82
CA ASP A 203 26.87 -17.60 -12.78
C ASP A 203 26.33 -17.24 -11.37
N ILE A 204 27.13 -17.53 -10.36
CA ILE A 204 26.77 -17.28 -8.97
C ILE A 204 26.63 -15.77 -8.69
N HIS A 205 27.32 -14.94 -9.42
CA HIS A 205 27.24 -13.47 -9.30
C HIS A 205 25.82 -12.97 -9.68
N ASP A 206 25.27 -13.47 -10.80
CA ASP A 206 23.89 -13.19 -11.19
C ASP A 206 22.89 -13.72 -10.16
N GLU A 207 23.05 -14.97 -9.69
CA GLU A 207 22.16 -15.57 -8.71
C GLU A 207 22.10 -14.82 -7.39
N LEU A 208 23.24 -14.34 -6.90
CA LEU A 208 23.32 -13.53 -5.68
C LEU A 208 22.62 -12.18 -5.84
N ALA A 209 22.77 -11.54 -7.00
CA ALA A 209 22.09 -10.28 -7.33
C ALA A 209 20.56 -10.47 -7.40
N TRP A 210 20.05 -11.56 -8.03
CA TRP A 210 18.62 -11.87 -8.07
C TRP A 210 18.04 -12.13 -6.69
N ASP A 211 18.68 -12.97 -5.90
CA ASP A 211 18.23 -13.28 -4.55
C ASP A 211 18.17 -12.03 -3.67
N GLU A 212 19.11 -11.10 -3.85
CA GLU A 212 19.10 -9.82 -3.15
C GLU A 212 17.94 -8.94 -3.62
N ALA A 213 17.74 -8.81 -4.93
CA ALA A 213 16.65 -8.02 -5.46
C ALA A 213 15.27 -8.55 -4.99
N PHE A 214 15.08 -9.87 -4.95
CA PHE A 214 13.88 -10.47 -4.36
C PHE A 214 13.72 -10.13 -2.88
N ARG A 215 14.81 -10.16 -2.10
CA ARG A 215 14.78 -9.80 -0.67
C ARG A 215 14.40 -8.33 -0.48
N GLN A 216 14.96 -7.44 -1.30
CA GLN A 216 14.67 -6.00 -1.23
C GLN A 216 13.22 -5.71 -1.61
N VAL A 217 12.69 -6.28 -2.70
CA VAL A 217 11.29 -6.13 -3.06
C VAL A 217 10.38 -6.66 -1.94
N ALA A 218 10.65 -7.86 -1.44
CA ALA A 218 9.85 -8.45 -0.35
C ALA A 218 9.91 -7.62 0.96
N SER A 219 11.00 -6.88 1.20
CA SER A 219 11.12 -5.99 2.36
C SER A 219 10.17 -4.79 2.29
N MET A 220 9.76 -4.40 1.06
CA MET A 220 8.80 -3.32 0.80
C MET A 220 7.34 -3.75 1.00
N ARG A 221 7.10 -5.01 1.34
CA ARG A 221 5.75 -5.51 1.61
C ARG A 221 5.19 -4.89 2.89
N LYS A 222 3.91 -4.45 2.85
CA LYS A 222 3.19 -4.06 4.06
C LYS A 222 3.13 -5.25 5.04
N PRO A 223 3.60 -5.10 6.27
CA PRO A 223 3.60 -6.18 7.26
C PRO A 223 2.23 -6.36 7.92
N VAL A 224 1.20 -6.68 7.12
CA VAL A 224 -0.21 -6.72 7.52
C VAL A 224 -0.44 -7.60 8.77
N GLU A 225 0.18 -8.77 8.82
CA GLU A 225 0.06 -9.71 9.92
C GLU A 225 0.65 -9.14 11.23
N ILE A 226 1.78 -8.44 11.13
CA ILE A 226 2.42 -7.78 12.28
C ILE A 226 1.54 -6.64 12.78
N ILE A 227 1.01 -5.83 11.85
CA ILE A 227 0.11 -4.72 12.17
C ILE A 227 -1.16 -5.24 12.85
N MET A 228 -1.79 -6.27 12.31
CA MET A 228 -2.99 -6.86 12.93
C MET A 228 -2.71 -7.40 14.34
N ASN A 229 -1.54 -7.99 14.57
CA ASN A 229 -1.14 -8.47 15.88
C ASN A 229 -0.85 -7.33 16.87
N GLU A 230 -0.27 -6.21 16.40
CA GLU A 230 -0.06 -5.01 17.23
C GLU A 230 -1.40 -4.45 17.73
N TYR A 231 -2.45 -4.50 16.89
CA TYR A 231 -3.76 -3.93 17.18
C TYR A 231 -4.83 -4.93 17.61
N VAL A 232 -4.46 -6.11 18.11
CA VAL A 232 -5.40 -7.11 18.67
C VAL A 232 -6.41 -6.50 19.66
N PRO A 233 -6.04 -5.57 20.58
CA PRO A 233 -7.02 -4.95 21.45
C PRO A 233 -8.11 -4.15 20.73
N PHE A 234 -7.78 -3.53 19.58
CA PHE A 234 -8.76 -2.85 18.75
C PHE A 234 -9.71 -3.86 18.08
N PHE A 235 -9.16 -4.90 17.44
CA PHE A 235 -9.94 -5.92 16.77
C PHE A 235 -10.87 -6.67 17.75
N ASN A 236 -10.44 -6.90 18.99
CA ASN A 236 -11.29 -7.49 20.02
C ASN A 236 -12.47 -6.56 20.40
N ARG A 237 -12.27 -5.24 20.39
CA ARG A 237 -13.36 -4.28 20.70
C ARG A 237 -14.43 -4.21 19.62
N ILE A 238 -14.09 -4.49 18.35
CA ILE A 238 -15.02 -4.43 17.23
C ILE A 238 -15.74 -5.77 16.98
N LYS A 239 -15.49 -6.78 17.80
CA LYS A 239 -16.17 -8.07 17.69
C LYS A 239 -17.68 -7.92 17.86
N ASP A 240 -18.44 -8.60 17.01
CA ASP A 240 -19.90 -8.61 16.99
C ASP A 240 -20.55 -7.22 16.87
N VAL A 241 -19.86 -6.27 16.21
CA VAL A 241 -20.45 -4.96 15.94
C VAL A 241 -21.65 -5.10 14.99
N PRO A 242 -22.79 -4.46 15.28
CA PRO A 242 -24.00 -4.65 14.47
C PRO A 242 -23.98 -3.89 13.14
N LYS A 243 -23.16 -2.82 13.00
CA LYS A 243 -23.08 -2.03 11.78
C LYS A 243 -21.62 -1.70 11.43
N ILE A 244 -21.28 -1.88 10.15
CA ILE A 244 -19.97 -1.52 9.57
C ILE A 244 -20.23 -0.57 8.40
N CYS A 245 -19.65 0.62 8.48
CA CYS A 245 -19.70 1.63 7.41
C CYS A 245 -18.31 1.75 6.77
N VAL A 246 -18.20 1.47 5.48
CA VAL A 246 -16.93 1.54 4.74
C VAL A 246 -17.00 2.70 3.77
N TYR A 247 -16.26 3.76 4.03
CA TYR A 247 -16.33 4.99 3.27
C TYR A 247 -15.00 5.33 2.58
N GLY A 248 -15.02 5.39 1.26
CA GLY A 248 -13.88 5.76 0.44
C GLY A 248 -12.74 4.74 0.40
N LEU A 249 -12.97 3.48 0.75
CA LEU A 249 -11.96 2.42 0.64
C LEU A 249 -12.01 1.81 -0.77
N SER A 250 -10.82 1.63 -1.37
CA SER A 250 -10.67 1.08 -2.73
C SER A 250 -10.74 -0.44 -2.81
N PHE A 251 -10.73 -1.15 -1.69
CA PHE A 251 -10.59 -2.61 -1.62
C PHE A 251 -9.38 -3.09 -2.44
N SER A 252 -8.24 -2.43 -2.24
CA SER A 252 -6.96 -2.87 -2.81
C SER A 252 -6.50 -4.17 -2.17
N ASP A 253 -5.72 -4.96 -2.89
CA ASP A 253 -5.23 -6.26 -2.40
C ASP A 253 -4.47 -6.14 -1.07
N VAL A 254 -3.81 -5.01 -0.86
CA VAL A 254 -3.07 -4.69 0.38
C VAL A 254 -3.98 -4.53 1.59
N ASP A 255 -5.21 -4.04 1.37
CA ASP A 255 -6.17 -3.72 2.44
C ASP A 255 -7.18 -4.86 2.69
N ILE A 256 -7.37 -5.75 1.72
CA ILE A 256 -8.31 -6.89 1.80
C ILE A 256 -8.14 -7.72 3.07
N PRO A 257 -6.92 -8.10 3.53
CA PRO A 257 -6.78 -8.93 4.72
C PRO A 257 -7.38 -8.30 5.99
N TYR A 258 -7.29 -6.98 6.13
CA TYR A 258 -7.94 -6.28 7.25
C TYR A 258 -9.46 -6.36 7.16
N MET A 259 -10.01 -6.20 5.95
CA MET A 259 -11.44 -6.25 5.72
C MET A 259 -12.01 -7.67 5.94
N GLU A 260 -11.28 -8.71 5.53
CA GLU A 260 -11.61 -10.11 5.81
C GLU A 260 -11.60 -10.40 7.32
N LYS A 261 -10.62 -9.86 8.05
CA LYS A 261 -10.58 -9.95 9.51
C LYS A 261 -11.80 -9.30 10.14
N ILE A 262 -12.19 -8.10 9.70
CA ILE A 262 -13.39 -7.40 10.19
C ILE A 262 -14.65 -8.21 9.90
N ALA A 263 -14.81 -8.75 8.69
CA ALA A 263 -15.94 -9.59 8.31
C ALA A 263 -16.03 -10.84 9.19
N SER A 264 -14.91 -11.51 9.45
CA SER A 264 -14.86 -12.69 10.31
C SER A 264 -15.23 -12.40 11.76
N LEU A 265 -14.91 -11.20 12.27
CA LEU A 265 -15.22 -10.78 13.63
C LEU A 265 -16.67 -10.35 13.82
N SER A 266 -17.37 -9.94 12.77
CA SER A 266 -18.75 -9.44 12.82
C SER A 266 -19.60 -10.02 11.68
N PRO A 267 -19.81 -11.35 11.65
CA PRO A 267 -20.45 -12.03 10.51
C PRO A 267 -21.94 -11.69 10.33
N LYS A 268 -22.58 -11.07 11.33
CA LYS A 268 -23.98 -10.65 11.28
C LYS A 268 -24.17 -9.15 11.12
N ALA A 269 -23.08 -8.40 10.90
CA ALA A 269 -23.14 -6.96 10.76
C ALA A 269 -23.89 -6.56 9.47
N HIS A 270 -24.65 -5.47 9.55
CA HIS A 270 -25.13 -4.75 8.40
C HIS A 270 -23.99 -3.89 7.82
N TRP A 271 -23.69 -4.03 6.53
CA TRP A 271 -22.64 -3.28 5.85
C TRP A 271 -23.23 -2.14 5.02
N GLU A 272 -22.66 -0.96 5.18
CA GLU A 272 -22.93 0.20 4.33
C GLU A 272 -21.63 0.63 3.65
N ILE A 273 -21.55 0.42 2.33
CA ILE A 273 -20.28 0.54 1.60
C ILE A 273 -20.41 1.61 0.54
N SER A 274 -19.53 2.63 0.58
CA SER A 274 -19.51 3.65 -0.44
C SER A 274 -18.77 3.20 -1.69
N CYS A 275 -19.34 3.46 -2.87
CA CYS A 275 -18.70 3.26 -4.17
C CYS A 275 -18.81 4.52 -5.00
N PHE A 276 -17.71 4.89 -5.66
CA PHE A 276 -17.66 6.01 -6.60
C PHE A 276 -17.86 5.56 -8.05
N SER A 277 -17.26 4.42 -8.41
CA SER A 277 -17.20 3.89 -9.78
C SER A 277 -17.79 2.49 -9.92
N GLU A 278 -18.02 2.04 -11.16
CA GLU A 278 -18.39 0.65 -11.45
C GLU A 278 -17.26 -0.34 -11.12
N ILE A 279 -15.99 0.12 -11.16
CA ILE A 279 -14.85 -0.71 -10.75
C ILE A 279 -14.94 -0.98 -9.24
N ASP A 280 -15.24 0.05 -8.43
CA ASP A 280 -15.43 -0.12 -6.99
C ASP A 280 -16.57 -1.09 -6.70
N ARG A 281 -17.70 -0.97 -7.42
CA ARG A 281 -18.85 -1.90 -7.29
C ARG A 281 -18.45 -3.35 -7.54
N LYS A 282 -17.63 -3.61 -8.57
CA LYS A 282 -17.12 -4.96 -8.87
C LYS A 282 -16.25 -5.50 -7.75
N LYS A 283 -15.31 -4.68 -7.23
CA LYS A 283 -14.46 -5.07 -6.09
C LYS A 283 -15.28 -5.36 -4.83
N VAL A 284 -16.27 -4.52 -4.51
CA VAL A 284 -17.19 -4.73 -3.38
C VAL A 284 -18.01 -6.00 -3.57
N SER A 285 -18.55 -6.25 -4.77
CA SER A 285 -19.29 -7.49 -5.06
C SER A 285 -18.42 -8.74 -4.89
N ALA A 286 -17.19 -8.70 -5.36
CA ALA A 286 -16.24 -9.80 -5.18
C ALA A 286 -15.94 -10.04 -3.68
N PHE A 287 -15.66 -8.97 -2.93
CA PHE A 287 -15.39 -9.04 -1.50
C PHE A 287 -16.59 -9.58 -0.69
N THR A 288 -17.80 -9.04 -0.92
CA THR A 288 -19.01 -9.46 -0.20
C THR A 288 -19.38 -10.91 -0.50
N SER A 289 -19.22 -11.34 -1.76
CA SER A 289 -19.45 -12.74 -2.16
C SER A 289 -18.43 -13.69 -1.53
N LYS A 290 -17.15 -13.34 -1.54
CA LYS A 290 -16.07 -14.15 -0.94
C LYS A 290 -16.26 -14.36 0.56
N ASN A 291 -16.80 -13.35 1.26
CA ASN A 291 -16.95 -13.34 2.72
C ASN A 291 -18.38 -13.65 3.20
N ASP A 292 -19.27 -14.15 2.32
CA ASP A 292 -20.68 -14.48 2.59
C ASP A 292 -21.47 -13.33 3.29
N ILE A 293 -21.16 -12.07 2.94
CA ILE A 293 -21.82 -10.88 3.46
C ILE A 293 -23.11 -10.68 2.66
N LYS A 294 -24.27 -10.98 3.27
CA LYS A 294 -25.59 -10.90 2.61
C LYS A 294 -26.32 -9.60 2.94
N ASP A 295 -26.09 -9.04 4.11
CA ASP A 295 -26.76 -7.81 4.56
C ASP A 295 -25.84 -6.61 4.30
N PHE A 296 -25.92 -6.07 3.09
CA PHE A 296 -25.19 -4.87 2.72
C PHE A 296 -25.97 -3.96 1.80
N LYS A 297 -25.65 -2.67 1.83
CA LYS A 297 -26.08 -1.68 0.84
C LYS A 297 -24.89 -0.89 0.29
N ILE A 298 -24.97 -0.54 -0.98
CA ILE A 298 -24.03 0.35 -1.64
C ILE A 298 -24.64 1.76 -1.67
N VAL A 299 -23.82 2.75 -1.30
CA VAL A 299 -24.21 4.17 -1.25
C VAL A 299 -23.17 5.04 -1.97
N ARG A 300 -23.51 6.29 -2.25
CA ARG A 300 -22.53 7.33 -2.62
C ARG A 300 -22.30 8.24 -1.41
N LEU A 301 -21.09 8.72 -1.22
CA LEU A 301 -20.81 9.68 -0.13
C LEU A 301 -21.66 10.95 -0.24
N SER A 302 -21.97 11.39 -1.45
CA SER A 302 -22.86 12.51 -1.70
C SER A 302 -24.31 12.31 -1.24
N GLU A 303 -24.76 11.06 -1.08
CA GLU A 303 -26.10 10.73 -0.55
C GLU A 303 -26.12 10.77 1.00
N LEU A 304 -24.93 10.83 1.62
CA LEU A 304 -24.74 10.83 3.07
C LEU A 304 -24.35 12.23 3.59
N GLU A 305 -24.47 13.28 2.78
CA GLU A 305 -24.16 14.63 3.21
C GLU A 305 -25.02 15.04 4.42
N ASP A 306 -24.40 15.74 5.39
CA ASP A 306 -25.11 16.23 6.57
C ASP A 306 -25.98 17.43 6.19
N PRO A 307 -27.32 17.30 6.22
CA PRO A 307 -28.22 18.39 5.85
C PRO A 307 -28.14 19.60 6.79
N ASN A 308 -27.58 19.46 7.98
CA ASN A 308 -27.42 20.55 8.93
C ASN A 308 -26.19 21.43 8.65
N GLN A 309 -25.26 20.96 7.85
CA GLN A 309 -24.06 21.72 7.45
C GLN A 309 -24.36 22.95 6.60
N LEU A 310 -25.39 22.90 5.80
CA LEU A 310 -25.82 24.02 4.96
C LEU A 310 -26.40 25.21 5.77
N ARG A 311 -26.60 25.06 7.09
CA ARG A 311 -27.23 26.05 7.95
C ARG A 311 -26.26 26.86 8.81
N ILE A 312 -24.98 26.45 8.90
CA ILE A 312 -23.97 27.23 9.63
C ILE A 312 -23.23 28.11 8.62
N LYS A 313 -23.90 29.15 8.13
CA LYS A 313 -23.22 30.33 7.60
C LYS A 313 -22.98 31.24 8.78
N PHE A 314 -21.71 31.37 9.20
CA PHE A 314 -21.29 32.48 10.07
C PHE A 314 -21.17 33.75 9.27
#